data_1ed254f31e69299ed3e936dfcb5f168b
#
_entry.id   1ed254f31e69299ed3e936dfcb5f168b
#
_cell.length_a   1.000
_cell.length_b   1.000
_cell.length_c   1.000
_cell.angle_alpha   90.00
_cell.angle_beta   90.00
_cell.angle_gamma   90.00
#
_symmetry.space_group_name_H-M   'P 1'
#
loop_
_entity.id
_entity.type
_entity.pdbx_description
1 polymer ?
#
loop_
_entity_poly.entity_id
_entity_poly.type
_entity_poly.pdbx_seq_one_letter_code
_entity_poly.pdbx_strand_id
1 'polypeptide(L)'
;MLFRQFFDSESSTYTYLVGSGVGREAVIIDPVKDQVPRYLQAIRELDLKLVRAIDTHTHADHVTGLGDLREAAGCMTAMGEFTRAECVSEHVREGDVIDVDGVKLGAIYTPGHTDESFSFVLDPLRPKAVFTGDVLLI
;
A
#
# COMPACT_ATOMS: atom_id res chain seq x y z
N MET A 1 2.66 -13.38 -10.27
CA MET A 1 2.51 -12.27 -9.33
C MET A 1 2.52 -12.80 -7.89
N LEU A 2 3.18 -12.10 -6.99
CA LEU A 2 3.29 -12.47 -5.59
C LEU A 2 2.35 -11.59 -4.76
N PHE A 3 1.60 -12.21 -3.84
CA PHE A 3 0.60 -11.52 -3.02
C PHE A 3 0.64 -12.09 -1.60
N ARG A 4 0.82 -11.22 -0.60
CA ARG A 4 0.80 -11.60 0.82
C ARG A 4 -0.14 -10.68 1.58
N GLN A 5 -0.94 -11.27 2.45
CA GLN A 5 -1.85 -10.55 3.34
C GLN A 5 -1.34 -10.66 4.77
N PHE A 6 -1.35 -9.54 5.49
CA PHE A 6 -1.03 -9.49 6.91
C PHE A 6 -2.22 -8.90 7.65
N PHE A 7 -2.45 -9.37 8.86
CA PHE A 7 -3.51 -8.83 9.72
C PHE A 7 -2.93 -8.37 11.04
N ASP A 8 -3.28 -7.15 11.44
CA ASP A 8 -2.97 -6.61 12.76
C ASP A 8 -4.23 -6.64 13.61
N SER A 9 -4.23 -7.48 14.66
CA SER A 9 -5.41 -7.70 15.50
C SER A 9 -5.75 -6.50 16.39
N GLU A 10 -4.77 -5.68 16.76
CA GLU A 10 -5.01 -4.51 17.60
C GLU A 10 -5.79 -3.42 16.87
N SER A 11 -5.42 -3.16 15.63
CA SER A 11 -6.07 -2.13 14.80
C SER A 11 -7.11 -2.71 13.83
N SER A 12 -7.22 -4.03 13.74
CA SER A 12 -8.06 -4.73 12.77
C SER A 12 -7.76 -4.32 11.33
N THR A 13 -6.48 -4.08 11.04
CA THR A 13 -6.02 -3.62 9.72
C THR A 13 -5.42 -4.76 8.93
N TYR A 14 -5.82 -4.86 7.67
CA TYR A 14 -5.18 -5.72 6.69
C TYR A 14 -4.13 -4.95 5.92
N THR A 15 -2.95 -5.53 5.79
CA THR A 15 -1.84 -4.99 5.01
C THR A 15 -1.54 -5.95 3.86
N TYR A 16 -1.26 -5.42 2.68
CA TYR A 16 -1.02 -6.24 1.50
C TYR A 16 0.36 -5.92 0.93
N LEU A 17 1.14 -6.98 0.67
CA LEU A 17 2.43 -6.91 -0.01
C LEU A 17 2.26 -7.54 -1.38
N VAL A 18 2.49 -6.76 -2.42
CA VAL A 18 2.25 -7.19 -3.82
C VAL A 18 3.51 -6.95 -4.63
N GLY A 19 3.94 -7.96 -5.37
CA GLY A 19 5.09 -7.87 -6.24
C GLY A 19 4.91 -8.70 -7.50
N SER A 20 5.78 -8.47 -8.50
CA SER A 20 5.71 -9.24 -9.74
C SER A 20 6.26 -10.66 -9.58
N GLY A 21 7.08 -10.90 -8.57
CA GLY A 21 7.63 -12.23 -8.28
C GLY A 21 8.76 -12.16 -7.27
N VAL A 22 9.26 -13.31 -6.86
CA VAL A 22 10.42 -13.42 -5.98
C VAL A 22 11.63 -12.73 -6.63
N GLY A 23 12.38 -11.98 -5.85
CA GLY A 23 13.56 -11.24 -6.33
C GLY A 23 13.26 -9.97 -7.09
N ARG A 24 11.99 -9.56 -7.18
CA ARG A 24 11.55 -8.41 -7.95
C ARG A 24 11.09 -7.26 -7.05
N GLU A 25 10.66 -6.16 -7.65
CA GLU A 25 10.14 -5.00 -6.91
C GLU A 25 8.76 -5.26 -6.34
N ALA A 26 8.42 -4.57 -5.25
CA ALA A 26 7.16 -4.75 -4.55
C ALA A 26 6.60 -3.43 -4.02
N VAL A 27 5.30 -3.44 -3.75
CA VAL A 27 4.55 -2.37 -3.11
C VAL A 27 3.85 -2.95 -1.88
N ILE A 28 3.76 -2.14 -0.82
CA ILE A 28 2.99 -2.50 0.38
C ILE A 28 1.85 -1.49 0.56
N ILE A 29 0.69 -1.97 0.96
CA ILE A 29 -0.55 -1.18 1.09
C ILE A 29 -1.05 -1.26 2.53
N ASP A 30 -1.28 -0.11 3.14
CA ASP A 30 -1.78 0.07 4.51
C ASP A 30 -0.90 -0.57 5.58
N PRO A 31 0.41 -0.30 5.62
CA PRO A 31 1.27 -0.87 6.64
C PRO A 31 1.01 -0.25 8.02
N VAL A 32 1.01 -1.10 9.05
CA VAL A 32 0.87 -0.71 10.45
C VAL A 32 2.26 -0.55 11.06
N LYS A 33 2.52 0.56 11.75
CA LYS A 33 3.85 0.89 12.28
C LYS A 33 4.43 -0.24 13.15
N ASP A 34 3.65 -0.79 14.07
CA ASP A 34 4.12 -1.82 15.01
C ASP A 34 4.44 -3.15 14.33
N GLN A 35 3.98 -3.35 13.09
CA GLN A 35 4.20 -4.58 12.33
C GLN A 35 5.33 -4.44 11.30
N VAL A 36 5.98 -3.29 11.20
CA VAL A 36 7.05 -3.06 10.22
C VAL A 36 8.15 -4.12 10.26
N PRO A 37 8.65 -4.57 11.43
CA PRO A 37 9.64 -5.65 11.46
C PRO A 37 9.17 -6.93 10.77
N ARG A 38 7.88 -7.25 10.88
CA ARG A 38 7.26 -8.42 10.24
C ARG A 38 7.23 -8.28 8.71
N TYR A 39 6.91 -7.08 8.22
CA TYR A 39 6.93 -6.80 6.78
C TYR A 39 8.34 -6.89 6.21
N LEU A 40 9.32 -6.32 6.92
CA LEU A 40 10.72 -6.36 6.49
C LEU A 40 11.26 -7.79 6.46
N GLN A 41 10.84 -8.64 7.38
CA GLN A 41 11.21 -10.05 7.38
C GLN A 41 10.68 -10.75 6.12
N ALA A 42 9.41 -10.56 5.79
CA ALA A 42 8.81 -11.14 4.58
C ALA A 42 9.50 -10.64 3.30
N ILE A 43 9.82 -9.36 3.25
CA ILE A 43 10.54 -8.75 2.13
C ILE A 43 11.91 -9.40 1.95
N ARG A 44 12.64 -9.65 3.03
CA ARG A 44 13.94 -10.35 2.98
C ARG A 44 13.79 -11.80 2.54
N GLU A 45 12.83 -12.53 3.11
CA GLU A 45 12.62 -13.95 2.81
C GLU A 45 12.23 -14.18 1.34
N LEU A 46 11.51 -13.24 0.74
CA LEU A 46 11.09 -13.30 -0.66
C LEU A 46 12.06 -12.58 -1.60
N ASP A 47 13.15 -12.05 -1.06
CA ASP A 47 14.16 -11.30 -1.81
C ASP A 47 13.55 -10.14 -2.61
N LEU A 48 12.56 -9.47 -2.05
CA LEU A 48 11.88 -8.36 -2.70
C LEU A 48 12.62 -7.05 -2.47
N LYS A 49 12.45 -6.13 -3.41
CA LYS A 49 12.86 -4.74 -3.26
C LYS A 49 11.60 -3.90 -3.08
N LEU A 50 11.36 -3.41 -1.88
CA LEU A 50 10.21 -2.54 -1.62
C LEU A 50 10.47 -1.15 -2.20
N VAL A 51 9.68 -0.73 -3.17
CA VAL A 51 9.85 0.57 -3.85
C VAL A 51 8.72 1.56 -3.57
N ARG A 52 7.55 1.09 -3.12
CA ARG A 52 6.40 1.93 -2.76
C ARG A 52 5.75 1.43 -1.49
N ALA A 53 5.32 2.38 -0.65
CA ALA A 53 4.44 2.11 0.49
C ALA A 53 3.26 3.08 0.38
N ILE A 54 2.04 2.54 0.41
CA ILE A 54 0.81 3.29 0.11
C ILE A 54 -0.14 3.16 1.28
N ASP A 55 -0.76 4.28 1.70
CA ASP A 55 -1.95 4.26 2.55
C ASP A 55 -3.18 4.62 1.72
N THR A 56 -4.27 3.86 1.89
CA THR A 56 -5.55 4.15 1.24
C THR A 56 -6.23 5.37 1.85
N HIS A 57 -6.01 5.62 3.13
CA HIS A 57 -6.61 6.73 3.87
C HIS A 57 -5.79 7.02 5.12
N THR A 58 -6.09 8.15 5.79
CA THR A 58 -5.51 8.44 7.10
C THR A 58 -6.18 7.53 8.14
N HIS A 59 -5.37 6.77 8.87
CA HIS A 59 -5.86 5.86 9.89
C HIS A 59 -5.99 6.59 11.22
N ALA A 60 -7.19 6.57 11.81
CA ALA A 60 -7.47 7.23 13.08
C ALA A 60 -7.09 6.37 14.30
N ASP A 61 -7.06 5.06 14.13
CA ASP A 61 -6.92 4.07 15.21
C ASP A 61 -5.51 3.50 15.35
N HIS A 62 -4.58 3.85 14.46
CA HIS A 62 -3.19 3.41 14.56
C HIS A 62 -2.25 4.35 13.81
N VAL A 63 -0.96 4.26 14.13
CA VAL A 63 0.09 5.00 13.43
C VAL A 63 0.52 4.19 12.22
N THR A 64 0.56 4.83 11.06
CA THR A 64 0.97 4.18 9.82
C THR A 64 2.47 3.87 9.81
N GLY A 65 2.83 2.80 9.10
CA GLY A 65 4.22 2.38 8.90
C GLY A 65 4.92 3.05 7.74
N LEU A 66 4.30 4.00 7.03
CA LEU A 66 4.90 4.62 5.83
C LEU A 66 6.29 5.22 6.10
N GLY A 67 6.40 6.04 7.13
CA GLY A 67 7.66 6.71 7.45
C GLY A 67 8.78 5.74 7.82
N ASP A 68 8.46 4.73 8.62
CA ASP A 68 9.44 3.72 9.05
C ASP A 68 9.92 2.88 7.86
N LEU A 69 9.01 2.54 6.94
CA LEU A 69 9.37 1.79 5.74
C LEU A 69 10.21 2.63 4.78
N ARG A 70 9.90 3.92 4.66
CA ARG A 70 10.74 4.84 3.88
C ARG A 70 12.17 4.87 4.40
N GLU A 71 12.35 4.96 5.71
CA GLU A 71 13.68 4.96 6.32
C GLU A 71 14.40 3.63 6.18
N ALA A 72 13.69 2.51 6.39
CA ALA A 72 14.28 1.17 6.38
C ALA A 72 14.58 0.66 4.97
N ALA A 73 13.72 0.95 4.00
CA ALA A 73 13.81 0.39 2.65
C ALA A 73 14.14 1.42 1.57
N GLY A 74 14.11 2.72 1.88
CA GLY A 74 14.36 3.78 0.91
C GLY A 74 13.23 3.91 -0.12
N CYS A 75 12.03 3.43 0.19
CA CYS A 75 10.93 3.45 -0.75
C CYS A 75 10.23 4.81 -0.80
N MET A 76 9.50 5.05 -1.89
CA MET A 76 8.58 6.18 -2.00
C MET A 76 7.32 5.89 -1.17
N THR A 77 6.73 6.93 -0.59
CA THR A 77 5.46 6.83 0.12
C THR A 77 4.38 7.57 -0.67
N ALA A 78 3.18 6.99 -0.73
CA ALA A 78 2.09 7.54 -1.53
C ALA A 78 0.76 7.51 -0.78
N MET A 79 -0.04 8.54 -0.99
CA MET A 79 -1.44 8.64 -0.58
C MET A 79 -2.20 9.45 -1.63
N GLY A 80 -3.53 9.47 -1.53
CA GLY A 80 -4.36 10.33 -2.35
C GLY A 80 -4.07 11.81 -2.13
N GLU A 81 -4.36 12.63 -3.14
CA GLU A 81 -3.99 14.05 -3.16
C GLU A 81 -4.60 14.87 -2.02
N PHE A 82 -5.68 14.40 -1.40
CA PHE A 82 -6.37 15.13 -0.33
C PHE A 82 -5.82 14.85 1.07
N THR A 83 -4.77 14.04 1.18
CA THR A 83 -4.15 13.78 2.49
C THR A 83 -3.47 15.03 3.05
N ARG A 84 -3.45 15.12 4.38
CA ARG A 84 -2.69 16.13 5.11
C ARG A 84 -1.43 15.57 5.75
N ALA A 85 -1.13 14.29 5.48
CA ALA A 85 0.04 13.63 6.04
C ALA A 85 1.34 14.20 5.44
N GLU A 86 2.33 14.48 6.30
CA GLU A 86 3.58 15.10 5.88
C GLU A 86 4.63 14.11 5.39
N CYS A 87 4.52 12.83 5.78
CA CYS A 87 5.50 11.81 5.41
C CYS A 87 5.29 11.24 4.01
N VAL A 88 4.40 11.83 3.22
CA VAL A 88 4.02 11.33 1.89
C VAL A 88 4.84 12.05 0.83
N SER A 89 5.59 11.28 0.04
CA SER A 89 6.42 11.84 -1.03
C SER A 89 5.70 11.92 -2.38
N GLU A 90 4.59 11.19 -2.53
CA GLU A 90 3.85 11.13 -3.78
C GLU A 90 2.35 11.25 -3.49
N HIS A 91 1.67 12.20 -4.16
CA HIS A 91 0.23 12.42 -4.00
C HIS A 91 -0.47 11.98 -5.28
N VAL A 92 -1.27 10.92 -5.18
CA VAL A 92 -1.95 10.38 -6.35
C VAL A 92 -3.31 11.03 -6.56
N ARG A 93 -3.71 11.15 -7.82
CA ARG A 93 -4.99 11.71 -8.26
C ARG A 93 -5.85 10.64 -8.88
N GLU A 94 -7.15 10.93 -9.00
CA GLU A 94 -8.07 10.07 -9.73
C GLU A 94 -7.52 9.72 -11.11
N GLY A 95 -7.44 8.43 -11.40
CA GLY A 95 -6.97 7.93 -12.68
C GLY A 95 -5.46 7.72 -12.79
N ASP A 96 -4.68 8.15 -11.81
CA ASP A 96 -3.24 7.86 -11.79
C ASP A 96 -2.99 6.36 -11.69
N VAL A 97 -1.91 5.90 -12.30
CA VAL A 97 -1.48 4.50 -12.20
C VAL A 97 -0.08 4.44 -11.59
N ILE A 98 0.03 3.70 -10.50
CA ILE A 98 1.33 3.36 -9.92
C ILE A 98 1.78 2.06 -10.54
N ASP A 99 2.93 2.06 -11.20
CA ASP A 99 3.51 0.87 -11.81
C ASP A 99 4.76 0.44 -11.03
N VAL A 100 4.70 -0.76 -10.45
CA VAL A 100 5.81 -1.36 -9.72
C VAL A 100 6.19 -2.64 -10.44
N ASP A 101 7.19 -2.54 -11.32
CA ASP A 101 7.74 -3.68 -12.07
C ASP A 101 6.66 -4.50 -12.79
N GLY A 102 5.70 -3.82 -13.41
CA GLY A 102 4.58 -4.44 -14.11
C GLY A 102 3.33 -4.66 -13.26
N VAL A 103 3.41 -4.51 -11.95
CA VAL A 103 2.23 -4.50 -11.06
C VAL A 103 1.62 -3.11 -11.14
N LYS A 104 0.41 -2.99 -11.68
CA LYS A 104 -0.24 -1.70 -11.91
C LYS A 104 -1.39 -1.49 -10.93
N LEU A 105 -1.37 -0.36 -10.25
CA LEU A 105 -2.40 0.04 -9.29
C LEU A 105 -3.03 1.35 -9.77
N GLY A 106 -4.30 1.28 -10.19
CA GLY A 106 -5.06 2.46 -10.62
C GLY A 106 -5.71 3.15 -9.44
N ALA A 107 -5.51 4.45 -9.30
CA ALA A 107 -6.06 5.23 -8.20
C ALA A 107 -7.48 5.69 -8.50
N ILE A 108 -8.40 5.45 -7.55
CA ILE A 108 -9.79 5.88 -7.63
C ILE A 108 -10.13 6.63 -6.34
N TYR A 109 -10.63 7.85 -6.46
CA TYR A 109 -11.11 8.59 -5.31
C TYR A 109 -12.40 7.97 -4.79
N THR A 110 -12.38 7.51 -3.55
CA THR A 110 -13.52 6.83 -2.92
C THR A 110 -13.77 7.42 -1.53
N PRO A 111 -14.30 8.66 -1.45
CA PRO A 111 -14.62 9.24 -0.15
C PRO A 111 -15.74 8.45 0.52
N GLY A 112 -15.74 8.41 1.84
CA GLY A 112 -16.74 7.69 2.61
C GLY A 112 -16.39 7.72 4.07
N HIS A 113 -15.69 6.67 4.56
CA HIS A 113 -15.21 6.62 5.93
C HIS A 113 -14.35 7.85 6.27
N THR A 114 -13.50 8.27 5.31
CA THR A 114 -12.79 9.56 5.36
C THR A 114 -12.95 10.26 4.02
N ASP A 115 -12.84 11.60 4.00
CA ASP A 115 -12.98 12.40 2.76
C ASP A 115 -11.73 12.40 1.88
N GLU A 116 -10.60 11.95 2.40
CA GLU A 116 -9.36 11.85 1.61
C GLU A 116 -9.08 10.44 1.07
N SER A 117 -9.99 9.48 1.29
CA SER A 117 -9.76 8.07 0.93
C SER A 117 -9.65 7.86 -0.56
N PHE A 118 -8.65 7.03 -0.94
CA PHE A 118 -8.51 6.49 -2.28
C PHE A 118 -8.50 4.97 -2.21
N SER A 119 -9.04 4.35 -3.24
CA SER A 119 -8.92 2.92 -3.47
C SER A 119 -7.96 2.68 -4.61
N PHE A 120 -7.35 1.50 -4.64
CA PHE A 120 -6.39 1.14 -5.67
C PHE A 120 -6.84 -0.16 -6.35
N VAL A 121 -7.02 -0.09 -7.67
CA VAL A 121 -7.44 -1.23 -8.48
C VAL A 121 -6.19 -1.93 -9.00
N LEU A 122 -6.03 -3.20 -8.62
CA LEU A 122 -4.94 -4.03 -9.12
C LEU A 122 -5.25 -4.42 -10.56
N ASP A 123 -4.36 -4.07 -11.47
CA ASP A 123 -4.48 -4.29 -12.91
C ASP A 123 -5.75 -3.64 -13.48
N PRO A 124 -5.78 -2.28 -13.62
CA PRO A 124 -7.01 -1.56 -13.99
C PRO A 124 -7.66 -1.98 -15.30
N LEU A 125 -6.89 -2.52 -16.24
CA LEU A 125 -7.42 -2.99 -17.53
C LEU A 125 -8.07 -4.36 -17.42
N ARG A 126 -7.68 -5.16 -16.41
CA ARG A 126 -8.23 -6.48 -16.11
C ARG A 126 -8.30 -6.63 -14.58
N PRO A 127 -9.23 -5.93 -13.93
CA PRO A 127 -9.24 -5.84 -12.47
C PRO A 127 -9.24 -7.19 -11.77
N LYS A 128 -8.31 -7.38 -10.83
CA LYS A 128 -8.15 -8.60 -10.03
C LYS A 128 -8.54 -8.37 -8.58
N ALA A 129 -8.33 -7.16 -8.08
CA ALA A 129 -8.65 -6.80 -6.71
C ALA A 129 -8.79 -5.29 -6.60
N VAL A 130 -9.52 -4.85 -5.58
CA VAL A 130 -9.61 -3.43 -5.21
C VAL A 130 -9.23 -3.30 -3.75
N PHE A 131 -8.25 -2.46 -3.46
CA PHE A 131 -7.83 -2.16 -2.09
C PHE A 131 -8.53 -0.89 -1.63
N THR A 132 -9.47 -1.04 -0.71
CA THR A 132 -10.34 0.05 -0.21
C THR A 132 -10.09 0.35 1.26
N GLY A 133 -8.99 -0.16 1.83
CA GLY A 133 -8.78 -0.32 3.25
C GLY A 133 -9.01 -1.79 3.62
N ASP A 134 -9.94 -2.44 2.92
CA ASP A 134 -10.10 -3.89 2.85
C ASP A 134 -9.94 -4.31 1.39
N VAL A 135 -9.62 -5.57 1.13
CA VAL A 135 -9.51 -6.07 -0.22
C VAL A 135 -10.85 -6.61 -0.73
N LEU A 136 -11.17 -6.28 -1.97
CA LEU A 136 -12.29 -6.89 -2.69
C LEU A 136 -11.69 -7.61 -3.90
N LEU A 137 -11.82 -8.93 -3.93
CA LEU A 137 -11.38 -9.75 -5.07
C LEU A 137 -12.45 -9.77 -6.14
N ILE A 138 -12.02 -9.64 -7.38
CA ILE A 138 -12.92 -9.59 -8.53
C ILE A 138 -12.80 -10.87 -9.35
#